data_b810aa03e55b92ed0d3145280ea60e30
#
_entry.id   b810aa03e55b92ed0d3145280ea60e30
#
_cell.length_a   1.000
_cell.length_b   1.000
_cell.length_c   1.000
_cell.angle_alpha   90.00
_cell.angle_beta   90.00
_cell.angle_gamma   90.00
#
_symmetry.space_group_name_H-M   'P 1'
#
loop_
_entity.id
_entity.type
_entity.pdbx_description
1 polymer ?
#
loop_
_entity_poly.entity_id
_entity_poly.type
_entity_poly.pdbx_seq_one_letter_code
_entity_poly.pdbx_strand_id
1 'polypeptide(L)'
;MASFAYVARETGSGREIRSSVDATTEQAAIAALLNRNLLVVSIQEKIGKKGRTSGGRVALADLVIFTRQLATMIDAGLAMVQSLQALAEQTTNKVMRDVIKDVCTRVESGDSFSEALQKHPKAFSRLYVCMVAAGEKGGLLAEILARLAVYQENAARLRKKVKSAMMYPIVVTVVAIGITIFLLVKVVPVFGDVYKGFGQKLPAPTLAQVLAQLRQLF
;
A
#
# COMPACT_ATOMS: atom_id res chain seq x y z
N MET A 1 -24.27 16.61 -4.57
CA MET A 1 -23.83 17.91 -5.11
C MET A 1 -22.51 17.65 -5.83
N ALA A 2 -22.37 18.08 -7.07
CA ALA A 2 -21.14 17.96 -7.82
C ALA A 2 -20.25 19.18 -7.52
N SER A 3 -18.94 18.99 -7.45
CA SER A 3 -17.97 20.07 -7.26
C SER A 3 -17.35 20.43 -8.60
N PHE A 4 -17.42 21.70 -8.98
CA PHE A 4 -16.89 22.21 -10.23
C PHE A 4 -15.63 23.02 -9.98
N ALA A 5 -14.51 22.66 -10.61
CA ALA A 5 -13.32 23.48 -10.65
C ALA A 5 -13.49 24.53 -11.74
N TYR A 6 -13.26 25.79 -11.42
CA TYR A 6 -13.38 26.87 -12.37
C TYR A 6 -12.13 27.75 -12.41
N VAL A 7 -11.92 28.32 -13.58
CA VAL A 7 -11.01 29.44 -13.82
C VAL A 7 -11.87 30.60 -14.25
N ALA A 8 -11.87 31.66 -13.45
CA ALA A 8 -12.65 32.84 -13.71
C ALA A 8 -11.78 34.09 -13.63
N ARG A 9 -12.19 35.15 -14.34
CA ARG A 9 -11.53 36.45 -14.32
C ARG A 9 -12.44 37.47 -13.67
N GLU A 10 -11.95 38.22 -12.74
CA GLU A 10 -12.69 39.27 -12.04
C GLU A 10 -12.94 40.43 -12.98
N THR A 11 -14.20 40.85 -13.11
CA THR A 11 -14.62 41.87 -14.10
C THR A 11 -14.00 43.26 -13.84
N GLY A 12 -13.54 43.56 -12.61
CA GLY A 12 -12.94 44.84 -12.26
C GLY A 12 -11.41 44.88 -12.30
N SER A 13 -10.73 43.82 -11.91
CA SER A 13 -9.27 43.77 -11.79
C SER A 13 -8.57 42.97 -12.89
N GLY A 14 -9.33 42.21 -13.70
CA GLY A 14 -8.78 41.31 -14.71
C GLY A 14 -7.98 40.11 -14.18
N ARG A 15 -7.96 39.94 -12.85
CA ARG A 15 -7.17 38.91 -12.18
C ARG A 15 -7.79 37.53 -12.38
N GLU A 16 -6.98 36.57 -12.75
CA GLU A 16 -7.38 35.16 -12.90
C GLU A 16 -7.47 34.49 -11.52
N ILE A 17 -8.65 33.92 -11.21
CA ILE A 17 -8.92 33.20 -9.95
C ILE A 17 -9.23 31.76 -10.30
N ARG A 18 -8.52 30.82 -9.64
CA ARG A 18 -8.76 29.39 -9.75
C ARG A 18 -9.28 28.88 -8.40
N SER A 19 -10.52 28.37 -8.41
CA SER A 19 -11.15 27.83 -7.19
C SER A 19 -12.17 26.74 -7.56
N SER A 20 -12.95 26.27 -6.60
CA SER A 20 -14.02 25.31 -6.82
C SER A 20 -15.33 25.79 -6.21
N VAL A 21 -16.44 25.43 -6.84
CA VAL A 21 -17.81 25.73 -6.37
C VAL A 21 -18.63 24.45 -6.40
N ASP A 22 -19.47 24.25 -5.39
CA ASP A 22 -20.39 23.14 -5.30
C ASP A 22 -21.74 23.55 -5.85
N ALA A 23 -22.24 22.80 -6.87
CA ALA A 23 -23.54 23.05 -7.49
C ALA A 23 -24.19 21.72 -7.90
N THR A 24 -25.48 21.77 -8.19
CA THR A 24 -26.23 20.60 -8.66
C THR A 24 -26.03 20.35 -10.16
N THR A 25 -25.79 21.42 -10.92
CA THR A 25 -25.55 21.37 -12.37
C THR A 25 -24.48 22.39 -12.76
N GLU A 26 -23.84 22.20 -13.91
CA GLU A 26 -22.86 23.14 -14.47
C GLU A 26 -23.44 24.55 -14.66
N GLN A 27 -24.68 24.62 -15.14
CA GLN A 27 -25.40 25.89 -15.35
C GLN A 27 -25.65 26.63 -14.03
N ALA A 28 -25.98 25.91 -12.95
CA ALA A 28 -26.14 26.49 -11.63
C ALA A 28 -24.81 27.01 -11.06
N ALA A 29 -23.70 26.32 -11.35
CA ALA A 29 -22.36 26.79 -10.98
C ALA A 29 -21.99 28.09 -11.71
N ILE A 30 -22.23 28.18 -13.01
CA ILE A 30 -21.99 29.37 -13.83
C ILE A 30 -22.81 30.55 -13.32
N ALA A 31 -24.11 30.37 -13.06
CA ALA A 31 -24.99 31.40 -12.54
C ALA A 31 -24.51 31.93 -11.18
N ALA A 32 -24.06 31.05 -10.28
CA ALA A 32 -23.52 31.44 -8.98
C ALA A 32 -22.21 32.23 -9.09
N LEU A 33 -21.38 31.96 -10.09
CA LEU A 33 -20.13 32.68 -10.33
C LEU A 33 -20.37 34.04 -11.00
N LEU A 34 -21.32 34.15 -11.93
CA LEU A 34 -21.74 35.42 -12.54
C LEU A 34 -22.29 36.40 -11.50
N ASN A 35 -23.08 35.93 -10.54
CA ASN A 35 -23.59 36.75 -9.42
C ASN A 35 -22.47 37.25 -8.49
N ARG A 36 -21.24 36.71 -8.59
CA ARG A 36 -20.06 37.18 -7.87
C ARG A 36 -19.14 38.06 -8.71
N ASN A 37 -19.62 38.58 -9.85
CA ASN A 37 -18.86 39.38 -10.81
C ASN A 37 -17.60 38.66 -11.36
N LEU A 38 -17.67 37.33 -11.50
CA LEU A 38 -16.61 36.49 -12.04
C LEU A 38 -16.99 36.00 -13.44
N LEU A 39 -16.22 36.39 -14.46
CA LEU A 39 -16.35 35.87 -15.80
C LEU A 39 -15.69 34.49 -15.89
N VAL A 40 -16.47 33.46 -16.11
CA VAL A 40 -15.98 32.07 -16.21
C VAL A 40 -15.24 31.87 -17.53
N VAL A 41 -13.94 31.60 -17.46
CA VAL A 41 -13.10 31.28 -18.63
C VAL A 41 -13.13 29.77 -18.93
N SER A 42 -13.15 28.95 -17.89
CA SER A 42 -13.23 27.50 -18.00
C SER A 42 -13.88 26.93 -16.75
N ILE A 43 -14.81 26.00 -16.95
CA ILE A 43 -15.42 25.22 -15.87
C ILE A 43 -15.31 23.76 -16.23
N GLN A 44 -14.89 22.95 -15.27
CA GLN A 44 -14.81 21.50 -15.42
C GLN A 44 -15.42 20.87 -14.17
N GLU A 45 -16.32 19.94 -14.40
CA GLU A 45 -16.77 19.10 -13.30
C GLU A 45 -15.56 18.42 -12.69
N LYS A 46 -15.28 18.75 -11.43
CA LYS A 46 -14.34 18.01 -10.64
C LYS A 46 -15.01 16.66 -10.37
N ILE A 47 -14.97 15.77 -11.40
CA ILE A 47 -15.23 14.35 -11.16
C ILE A 47 -14.33 14.03 -9.99
N GLY A 48 -14.94 13.95 -8.79
CA GLY A 48 -14.21 13.82 -7.56
C GLY A 48 -13.16 12.74 -7.83
N LYS A 49 -11.87 13.08 -7.72
CA LYS A 49 -10.82 12.07 -7.84
C LYS A 49 -11.29 11.00 -6.88
N LYS A 50 -11.93 9.95 -7.44
CA LYS A 50 -12.23 8.71 -6.69
C LYS A 50 -10.96 8.48 -5.90
N GLY A 51 -11.03 8.64 -4.59
CA GLY A 51 -9.87 8.79 -3.75
C GLY A 51 -8.81 7.82 -4.24
N ARG A 52 -7.69 8.36 -4.78
CA ARG A 52 -6.54 7.52 -5.12
C ARG A 52 -6.35 6.74 -3.85
N THR A 53 -6.80 5.49 -3.88
CA THR A 53 -6.51 4.55 -2.80
C THR A 53 -5.03 4.73 -2.55
N SER A 54 -4.74 5.35 -1.42
CA SER A 54 -3.38 5.64 -0.99
C SER A 54 -2.59 4.40 -1.31
N GLY A 55 -1.56 4.50 -2.17
CA GLY A 55 -0.90 3.34 -2.78
C GLY A 55 -0.19 2.42 -1.78
N GLY A 56 -0.60 2.44 -0.53
CA GLY A 56 -0.21 1.58 0.55
C GLY A 56 -0.71 0.16 0.31
N ARG A 57 0.15 -0.81 0.57
CA ARG A 57 -0.20 -2.22 0.56
C ARG A 57 -0.95 -2.53 1.85
N VAL A 58 -2.10 -3.17 1.75
CA VAL A 58 -2.82 -3.69 2.92
C VAL A 58 -1.93 -4.71 3.63
N ALA A 59 -1.74 -4.55 4.93
CA ALA A 59 -0.96 -5.51 5.70
C ALA A 59 -1.73 -6.84 5.82
N LEU A 60 -1.01 -7.95 5.73
CA LEU A 60 -1.63 -9.28 5.85
C LEU A 60 -2.40 -9.42 7.17
N ALA A 61 -1.92 -8.79 8.25
CA ALA A 61 -2.58 -8.82 9.55
C ALA A 61 -3.97 -8.18 9.51
N ASP A 62 -4.11 -7.03 8.84
CA ASP A 62 -5.40 -6.33 8.70
C ASP A 62 -6.38 -7.16 7.86
N LEU A 63 -5.88 -7.81 6.81
CA LEU A 63 -6.69 -8.69 5.96
C LEU A 63 -7.18 -9.93 6.73
N VAL A 64 -6.33 -10.51 7.58
CA VAL A 64 -6.70 -11.65 8.44
C VAL A 64 -7.82 -11.26 9.39
N ILE A 65 -7.68 -10.11 10.08
CA ILE A 65 -8.68 -9.61 11.03
C ILE A 65 -10.00 -9.34 10.29
N PHE A 66 -9.96 -8.63 9.19
CA PHE A 66 -11.13 -8.35 8.35
C PHE A 66 -11.85 -9.63 7.93
N THR A 67 -11.12 -10.61 7.38
CA THR A 67 -11.72 -11.86 6.90
C THR A 67 -12.37 -12.66 8.04
N ARG A 68 -11.70 -12.71 9.21
CA ARG A 68 -12.23 -13.41 10.40
C ARG A 68 -13.51 -12.74 10.91
N GLN A 69 -13.49 -11.42 11.07
CA GLN A 69 -14.64 -10.67 11.55
C GLN A 69 -15.81 -10.75 10.57
N LEU A 70 -15.55 -10.59 9.27
CA LEU A 70 -16.59 -10.72 8.25
C LEU A 70 -17.20 -12.12 8.26
N ALA A 71 -16.37 -13.18 8.33
CA ALA A 71 -16.85 -14.56 8.42
C ALA A 71 -17.81 -14.74 9.61
N THR A 72 -17.43 -14.23 10.79
CA THR A 72 -18.25 -14.33 12.01
C THR A 72 -19.57 -13.57 11.87
N MET A 73 -19.55 -12.38 11.27
CA MET A 73 -20.77 -11.58 11.07
C MET A 73 -21.75 -12.23 10.09
N ILE A 74 -21.23 -12.77 8.98
CA ILE A 74 -22.05 -13.47 7.97
C ILE A 74 -22.59 -14.80 8.55
N ASP A 75 -21.79 -15.54 9.32
CA ASP A 75 -22.20 -16.74 10.00
C ASP A 75 -23.32 -16.49 11.04
N ALA A 76 -23.26 -15.34 11.71
CA ALA A 76 -24.30 -14.84 12.61
C ALA A 76 -25.57 -14.34 11.87
N GLY A 77 -25.63 -14.40 10.54
CA GLY A 77 -26.77 -13.99 9.72
C GLY A 77 -26.88 -12.49 9.47
N LEU A 78 -25.84 -11.72 9.76
CA LEU A 78 -25.86 -10.29 9.46
C LEU A 78 -25.78 -10.05 7.94
N ALA A 79 -26.51 -9.04 7.45
CA ALA A 79 -26.47 -8.67 6.05
C ALA A 79 -25.05 -8.20 5.65
N MET A 80 -24.62 -8.54 4.42
CA MET A 80 -23.29 -8.22 3.89
C MET A 80 -22.96 -6.74 4.02
N VAL A 81 -23.86 -5.85 3.59
CA VAL A 81 -23.66 -4.41 3.63
C VAL A 81 -23.46 -3.90 5.05
N GLN A 82 -24.30 -4.35 6.00
CA GLN A 82 -24.18 -3.97 7.42
C GLN A 82 -22.85 -4.43 8.02
N SER A 83 -22.41 -5.64 7.67
CA SER A 83 -21.13 -6.19 8.11
C SER A 83 -19.96 -5.37 7.58
N LEU A 84 -19.99 -4.98 6.30
CA LEU A 84 -18.95 -4.17 5.68
C LEU A 84 -18.90 -2.74 6.25
N GLN A 85 -20.06 -2.12 6.53
CA GLN A 85 -20.14 -0.79 7.15
C GLN A 85 -19.53 -0.83 8.57
N ALA A 86 -19.92 -1.78 9.39
CA ALA A 86 -19.38 -1.94 10.74
C ALA A 86 -17.86 -2.18 10.73
N LEU A 87 -17.36 -3.01 9.81
CA LEU A 87 -15.93 -3.27 9.65
C LEU A 87 -15.16 -2.06 9.17
N ALA A 88 -15.75 -1.23 8.29
CA ALA A 88 -15.13 0.02 7.85
C ALA A 88 -14.95 1.01 9.01
N GLU A 89 -15.89 1.07 9.95
CA GLU A 89 -15.80 1.93 11.13
C GLU A 89 -14.76 1.44 12.14
N GLN A 90 -14.71 0.13 12.35
CA GLN A 90 -13.80 -0.51 13.33
C GLN A 90 -12.34 -0.57 12.83
N THR A 91 -12.12 -0.51 11.52
CA THR A 91 -10.78 -0.65 10.94
C THR A 91 -9.92 0.57 11.21
N THR A 92 -8.80 0.39 11.93
CA THR A 92 -7.84 1.46 12.25
C THR A 92 -6.96 1.84 11.06
N ASN A 93 -6.56 0.87 10.24
CA ASN A 93 -5.74 1.09 9.07
C ASN A 93 -6.51 1.84 7.98
N LYS A 94 -6.07 3.06 7.67
CA LYS A 94 -6.74 3.94 6.70
C LYS A 94 -6.86 3.29 5.32
N VAL A 95 -5.79 2.62 4.85
CA VAL A 95 -5.78 1.98 3.52
C VAL A 95 -6.83 0.87 3.45
N MET A 96 -6.88 0.01 4.48
CA MET A 96 -7.87 -1.07 4.54
C MET A 96 -9.28 -0.53 4.69
N ARG A 97 -9.48 0.50 5.52
CA ARG A 97 -10.77 1.18 5.68
C ARG A 97 -11.30 1.74 4.37
N ASP A 98 -10.46 2.42 3.59
CA ASP A 98 -10.85 2.99 2.31
C ASP A 98 -11.22 1.89 1.30
N VAL A 99 -10.51 0.76 1.31
CA VAL A 99 -10.84 -0.43 0.50
C VAL A 99 -12.20 -1.00 0.91
N ILE A 100 -12.45 -1.19 2.22
CA ILE A 100 -13.73 -1.73 2.71
C ILE A 100 -14.89 -0.81 2.32
N LYS A 101 -14.72 0.51 2.45
CA LYS A 101 -15.74 1.50 2.04
C LYS A 101 -16.06 1.44 0.55
N ASP A 102 -15.05 1.32 -0.32
CA ASP A 102 -15.29 1.21 -1.78
C ASP A 102 -15.99 -0.12 -2.10
N VAL A 103 -15.58 -1.23 -1.46
CA VAL A 103 -16.25 -2.53 -1.60
C VAL A 103 -17.71 -2.43 -1.14
N CYS A 104 -17.98 -1.81 0.01
CA CYS A 104 -19.33 -1.62 0.53
C CYS A 104 -20.20 -0.84 -0.46
N THR A 105 -19.72 0.31 -0.96
CA THR A 105 -20.45 1.15 -1.92
C THR A 105 -20.76 0.39 -3.21
N ARG A 106 -19.87 -0.48 -3.69
CA ARG A 106 -20.09 -1.30 -4.88
C ARG A 106 -21.17 -2.36 -4.65
N VAL A 107 -21.11 -3.04 -3.50
CA VAL A 107 -22.13 -4.04 -3.14
C VAL A 107 -23.48 -3.37 -2.97
N GLU A 108 -23.57 -2.18 -2.37
CA GLU A 108 -24.80 -1.37 -2.28
C GLU A 108 -25.32 -0.96 -3.68
N SER A 109 -24.42 -0.77 -4.65
CA SER A 109 -24.77 -0.44 -6.03
C SER A 109 -25.22 -1.64 -6.87
N GLY A 110 -25.14 -2.87 -6.29
CA GLY A 110 -25.59 -4.09 -6.94
C GLY A 110 -24.48 -4.96 -7.52
N ASP A 111 -23.21 -4.58 -7.39
CA ASP A 111 -22.09 -5.47 -7.75
C ASP A 111 -22.12 -6.70 -6.83
N SER A 112 -21.69 -7.88 -7.33
CA SER A 112 -21.46 -9.01 -6.46
C SER A 112 -20.27 -8.73 -5.53
N PHE A 113 -20.24 -9.36 -4.34
CA PHE A 113 -19.16 -9.15 -3.40
C PHE A 113 -17.80 -9.53 -4.00
N SER A 114 -17.75 -10.62 -4.74
CA SER A 114 -16.54 -11.07 -5.45
C SER A 114 -16.07 -10.08 -6.51
N GLU A 115 -16.97 -9.47 -7.28
CA GLU A 115 -16.65 -8.43 -8.27
C GLU A 115 -16.11 -7.15 -7.61
N ALA A 116 -16.73 -6.73 -6.51
CA ALA A 116 -16.26 -5.60 -5.73
C ALA A 116 -14.83 -5.82 -5.20
N LEU A 117 -14.52 -7.01 -4.67
CA LEU A 117 -13.18 -7.38 -4.21
C LEU A 117 -12.14 -7.40 -5.34
N GLN A 118 -12.53 -7.85 -6.54
CA GLN A 118 -11.65 -7.92 -7.71
C GLN A 118 -11.08 -6.56 -8.11
N LYS A 119 -11.77 -5.46 -7.79
CA LYS A 119 -11.29 -4.09 -8.07
C LYS A 119 -10.09 -3.69 -7.19
N HIS A 120 -9.77 -4.49 -6.16
CA HIS A 120 -8.69 -4.22 -5.21
C HIS A 120 -7.61 -5.34 -5.21
N PRO A 121 -6.90 -5.59 -6.33
CA PRO A 121 -5.93 -6.70 -6.44
C PRO A 121 -4.70 -6.54 -5.54
N LYS A 122 -4.45 -5.34 -5.01
CA LYS A 122 -3.38 -5.09 -4.03
C LYS A 122 -3.76 -5.53 -2.61
N ALA A 123 -5.06 -5.61 -2.31
CA ALA A 123 -5.60 -6.05 -1.02
C ALA A 123 -5.98 -7.53 -1.05
N PHE A 124 -6.69 -7.95 -2.09
CA PHE A 124 -7.21 -9.30 -2.22
C PHE A 124 -6.52 -10.06 -3.35
N SER A 125 -5.95 -11.21 -3.03
CA SER A 125 -5.32 -12.07 -4.03
C SER A 125 -6.35 -12.70 -4.97
N ARG A 126 -5.92 -13.10 -6.17
CA ARG A 126 -6.80 -13.80 -7.12
C ARG A 126 -7.44 -15.05 -6.50
N LEU A 127 -6.68 -15.82 -5.70
CA LEU A 127 -7.21 -16.99 -5.01
C LEU A 127 -8.35 -16.61 -4.05
N TYR A 128 -8.16 -15.53 -3.27
CA TYR A 128 -9.18 -15.02 -2.37
C TYR A 128 -10.48 -14.71 -3.10
N VAL A 129 -10.39 -13.93 -4.17
CA VAL A 129 -11.55 -13.54 -4.99
C VAL A 129 -12.24 -14.75 -5.61
N CYS A 130 -11.48 -15.70 -6.17
CA CYS A 130 -12.07 -16.92 -6.75
C CYS A 130 -12.80 -17.78 -5.71
N MET A 131 -12.26 -17.91 -4.49
CA MET A 131 -12.92 -18.65 -3.41
C MET A 131 -14.20 -17.96 -2.95
N VAL A 132 -14.16 -16.63 -2.79
CA VAL A 132 -15.34 -15.83 -2.46
C VAL A 132 -16.41 -15.96 -3.53
N ALA A 133 -16.05 -15.87 -4.82
CA ALA A 133 -16.98 -16.05 -5.94
C ALA A 133 -17.65 -17.43 -5.94
N ALA A 134 -16.90 -18.48 -5.61
CA ALA A 134 -17.45 -19.82 -5.50
C ALA A 134 -18.43 -19.93 -4.31
N GLY A 135 -18.07 -19.35 -3.16
CA GLY A 135 -18.94 -19.31 -1.97
C GLY A 135 -20.21 -18.51 -2.17
N GLU A 136 -20.10 -17.37 -2.86
CA GLU A 136 -21.22 -16.48 -3.19
C GLU A 136 -22.24 -17.19 -4.10
N LYS A 137 -21.75 -17.82 -5.17
CA LYS A 137 -22.61 -18.60 -6.09
C LYS A 137 -23.22 -19.86 -5.45
N GLY A 138 -22.49 -20.49 -4.54
CA GLY A 138 -22.93 -21.69 -3.84
C GLY A 138 -23.78 -21.44 -2.58
N GLY A 139 -23.95 -20.17 -2.15
CA GLY A 139 -24.63 -19.84 -0.90
C GLY A 139 -23.86 -20.23 0.37
N LEU A 140 -22.55 -20.56 0.23
CA LEU A 140 -21.68 -21.03 1.31
C LEU A 140 -20.64 -19.97 1.71
N LEU A 141 -21.00 -18.70 1.59
CA LEU A 141 -20.06 -17.60 1.77
C LEU A 141 -19.44 -17.57 3.16
N ALA A 142 -20.24 -17.81 4.22
CA ALA A 142 -19.75 -17.86 5.59
C ALA A 142 -18.67 -18.94 5.77
N GLU A 143 -18.92 -20.14 5.28
CA GLU A 143 -17.98 -21.26 5.36
C GLU A 143 -16.68 -20.97 4.60
N ILE A 144 -16.77 -20.43 3.39
CA ILE A 144 -15.60 -20.07 2.57
C ILE A 144 -14.78 -18.96 3.25
N LEU A 145 -15.43 -17.93 3.79
CA LEU A 145 -14.75 -16.87 4.53
C LEU A 145 -14.04 -17.42 5.78
N ALA A 146 -14.67 -18.32 6.52
CA ALA A 146 -14.06 -18.97 7.67
C ALA A 146 -12.82 -19.79 7.27
N ARG A 147 -12.89 -20.57 6.18
CA ARG A 147 -11.74 -21.31 5.64
C ARG A 147 -10.62 -20.39 5.18
N LEU A 148 -10.97 -19.28 4.51
CA LEU A 148 -10.00 -18.24 4.10
C LEU A 148 -9.32 -17.60 5.30
N ALA A 149 -10.05 -17.30 6.37
CA ALA A 149 -9.48 -16.75 7.60
C ALA A 149 -8.42 -17.69 8.19
N VAL A 150 -8.74 -18.98 8.34
CA VAL A 150 -7.79 -19.99 8.83
C VAL A 150 -6.56 -20.10 7.94
N TYR A 151 -6.75 -20.14 6.62
CA TYR A 151 -5.65 -20.18 5.66
C TYR A 151 -4.71 -18.96 5.82
N GLN A 152 -5.28 -17.77 5.91
CA GLN A 152 -4.51 -16.53 6.06
C GLN A 152 -3.81 -16.45 7.42
N GLU A 153 -4.43 -16.90 8.51
CA GLU A 153 -3.82 -16.99 9.83
C GLU A 153 -2.60 -17.89 9.83
N ASN A 154 -2.72 -19.06 9.21
CA ASN A 154 -1.61 -20.01 9.08
C ASN A 154 -0.47 -19.41 8.22
N ALA A 155 -0.80 -18.75 7.12
CA ALA A 155 0.18 -18.05 6.28
C ALA A 155 0.88 -16.91 7.06
N ALA A 156 0.14 -16.14 7.86
CA ALA A 156 0.69 -15.07 8.69
C ALA A 156 1.62 -15.63 9.80
N ARG A 157 1.21 -16.72 10.46
CA ARG A 157 2.03 -17.43 11.46
C ARG A 157 3.32 -17.95 10.86
N LEU A 158 3.24 -18.59 9.67
CA LEU A 158 4.42 -19.10 8.98
C LEU A 158 5.39 -17.97 8.61
N ARG A 159 4.89 -16.88 8.05
CA ARG A 159 5.71 -15.70 7.73
C ARG A 159 6.40 -15.13 8.97
N LYS A 160 5.70 -15.06 10.10
CA LYS A 160 6.27 -14.58 11.37
C LYS A 160 7.39 -15.52 11.84
N LYS A 161 7.18 -16.84 11.77
CA LYS A 161 8.19 -17.85 12.14
C LYS A 161 9.43 -17.75 11.24
N VAL A 162 9.25 -17.66 9.92
CA VAL A 162 10.35 -17.50 8.95
C VAL A 162 11.11 -16.21 9.23
N LYS A 163 10.42 -15.07 9.41
CA LYS A 163 11.06 -13.79 9.72
C LYS A 163 11.88 -13.86 11.01
N SER A 164 11.35 -14.50 12.04
CA SER A 164 12.07 -14.70 13.32
C SER A 164 13.29 -15.60 13.15
N ALA A 165 13.16 -16.71 12.41
CA ALA A 165 14.27 -17.62 12.14
C ALA A 165 15.39 -16.98 11.33
N MET A 166 15.05 -16.07 10.40
CA MET A 166 16.03 -15.34 9.58
C MET A 166 16.83 -14.28 10.36
N MET A 167 16.42 -13.92 11.58
CA MET A 167 17.12 -12.92 12.37
C MET A 167 18.54 -13.36 12.75
N TYR A 168 18.69 -14.62 13.17
CA TYR A 168 20.00 -15.17 13.54
C TYR A 168 21.00 -15.19 12.36
N PRO A 169 20.67 -15.76 11.18
CA PRO A 169 21.56 -15.71 10.01
C PRO A 169 21.94 -14.28 9.60
N ILE A 170 21.00 -13.34 9.67
CA ILE A 170 21.27 -11.94 9.30
C ILE A 170 22.29 -11.33 10.26
N VAL A 171 22.10 -11.49 11.58
CA VAL A 171 23.02 -10.95 12.60
C VAL A 171 24.41 -11.55 12.42
N VAL A 172 24.52 -12.87 12.28
CA VAL A 172 25.81 -13.55 12.08
C VAL A 172 26.50 -13.06 10.81
N THR A 173 25.75 -12.94 9.71
CA THR A 173 26.31 -12.46 8.43
C THR A 173 26.82 -11.02 8.55
N VAL A 174 26.04 -10.13 9.16
CA VAL A 174 26.46 -8.73 9.36
C VAL A 174 27.72 -8.63 10.21
N VAL A 175 27.81 -9.41 11.30
CA VAL A 175 29.00 -9.45 12.14
C VAL A 175 30.21 -10.01 11.38
N ALA A 176 30.04 -11.10 10.64
CA ALA A 176 31.13 -11.71 9.85
C ALA A 176 31.66 -10.74 8.78
N ILE A 177 30.76 -10.06 8.04
CA ILE A 177 31.14 -9.04 7.07
C ILE A 177 31.85 -7.87 7.76
N GLY A 178 31.37 -7.41 8.90
CA GLY A 178 31.98 -6.33 9.67
C GLY A 178 33.41 -6.67 10.13
N ILE A 179 33.62 -7.89 10.66
CA ILE A 179 34.95 -8.37 11.04
C ILE A 179 35.87 -8.46 9.81
N THR A 180 35.38 -9.00 8.71
CA THR A 180 36.17 -9.11 7.47
C THR A 180 36.62 -7.74 6.96
N ILE A 181 35.71 -6.78 6.90
CA ILE A 181 36.04 -5.40 6.48
C ILE A 181 37.05 -4.78 7.45
N PHE A 182 36.85 -4.95 8.77
CA PHE A 182 37.79 -4.44 9.77
C PHE A 182 39.19 -5.03 9.60
N LEU A 183 39.34 -6.34 9.40
CA LEU A 183 40.61 -7.01 9.15
C LEU A 183 41.27 -6.47 7.86
N LEU A 184 40.53 -6.34 6.79
CA LEU A 184 41.05 -5.84 5.52
C LEU A 184 41.51 -4.38 5.59
N VAL A 185 40.78 -3.51 6.30
CA VAL A 185 41.07 -2.08 6.36
C VAL A 185 42.14 -1.75 7.42
N LYS A 186 42.17 -2.46 8.55
CA LYS A 186 43.04 -2.13 9.66
C LYS A 186 44.23 -3.07 9.82
N VAL A 187 44.03 -4.38 9.65
CA VAL A 187 45.05 -5.37 9.94
C VAL A 187 45.96 -5.60 8.73
N VAL A 188 45.41 -5.75 7.56
CA VAL A 188 46.17 -5.99 6.31
C VAL A 188 47.22 -4.90 6.03
N PRO A 189 46.91 -3.58 6.16
CA PRO A 189 47.93 -2.53 5.98
C PRO A 189 49.11 -2.61 6.94
N VAL A 190 48.84 -2.96 8.20
CA VAL A 190 49.92 -3.12 9.24
C VAL A 190 50.92 -4.19 8.82
N PHE A 191 50.43 -5.32 8.32
CA PHE A 191 51.32 -6.35 7.77
C PHE A 191 52.07 -5.86 6.51
N GLY A 192 51.41 -5.08 5.64
CA GLY A 192 52.06 -4.48 4.49
C GLY A 192 53.25 -3.59 4.83
N ASP A 193 53.14 -2.82 5.89
CA ASP A 193 54.24 -1.93 6.35
C ASP A 193 55.38 -2.71 7.01
N VAL A 194 55.08 -3.78 7.73
CA VAL A 194 56.09 -4.69 8.27
C VAL A 194 56.87 -5.39 7.16
N TYR A 195 56.22 -5.90 6.13
CA TYR A 195 56.88 -6.55 4.96
C TYR A 195 57.75 -5.59 4.17
N LYS A 196 57.33 -4.36 4.00
CA LYS A 196 58.15 -3.30 3.37
C LYS A 196 59.46 -3.04 4.16
N GLY A 197 59.41 -3.11 5.51
CA GLY A 197 60.55 -2.97 6.38
C GLY A 197 61.60 -4.11 6.24
N PHE A 198 61.17 -5.30 5.78
CA PHE A 198 62.07 -6.44 5.51
C PHE A 198 62.52 -6.57 4.06
N GLY A 199 62.23 -5.59 3.19
CA GLY A 199 62.66 -5.58 1.80
C GLY A 199 61.99 -6.61 0.89
N GLN A 200 60.96 -7.31 1.36
CA GLN A 200 60.23 -8.33 0.64
C GLN A 200 58.86 -7.81 0.17
N LYS A 201 58.48 -8.10 -1.06
CA LYS A 201 57.13 -7.83 -1.56
C LYS A 201 56.15 -8.90 -1.02
N LEU A 202 54.97 -8.47 -0.57
CA LEU A 202 53.86 -9.34 -0.20
C LEU A 202 53.61 -10.45 -1.25
N PRO A 203 53.51 -11.73 -0.88
CA PRO A 203 53.37 -12.83 -1.86
C PRO A 203 52.00 -13.00 -2.47
N ALA A 204 51.06 -12.07 -2.34
CA ALA A 204 49.74 -12.18 -2.90
C ALA A 204 49.25 -10.92 -3.64
N PRO A 205 49.33 -10.88 -4.97
CA PRO A 205 48.80 -9.77 -5.76
C PRO A 205 47.27 -9.62 -5.74
N THR A 206 46.54 -10.65 -5.30
CA THR A 206 45.07 -10.73 -5.41
C THR A 206 44.33 -9.90 -4.36
N LEU A 207 44.83 -9.79 -3.12
CA LEU A 207 44.16 -9.03 -2.08
C LEU A 207 44.36 -7.51 -2.22
N ALA A 208 45.55 -7.07 -2.66
CA ALA A 208 45.80 -5.66 -2.94
C ALA A 208 45.00 -5.13 -4.12
N GLN A 209 44.78 -5.96 -5.14
CA GLN A 209 43.96 -5.61 -6.31
C GLN A 209 42.47 -5.55 -5.96
N VAL A 210 41.96 -6.47 -5.14
CA VAL A 210 40.57 -6.42 -4.65
C VAL A 210 40.31 -5.21 -3.79
N LEU A 211 41.26 -4.82 -2.92
CA LEU A 211 41.16 -3.60 -2.11
C LEU A 211 41.23 -2.33 -2.97
N ALA A 212 42.06 -2.30 -4.03
CA ALA A 212 42.12 -1.17 -4.95
C ALA A 212 40.82 -1.01 -5.75
N GLN A 213 40.21 -2.12 -6.18
CA GLN A 213 38.90 -2.10 -6.85
C GLN A 213 37.76 -1.66 -5.92
N LEU A 214 37.73 -2.12 -4.67
CA LEU A 214 36.74 -1.68 -3.68
C LEU A 214 36.89 -0.19 -3.33
N ARG A 215 38.12 0.36 -3.33
CA ARG A 215 38.38 1.79 -3.08
C ARG A 215 37.93 2.68 -4.24
N GLN A 216 37.80 2.15 -5.45
CA GLN A 216 37.26 2.87 -6.61
C GLN A 216 35.72 2.84 -6.69
N LEU A 217 35.07 1.98 -5.92
CA LEU A 217 33.60 1.81 -5.88
C LEU A 217 32.93 2.62 -4.77
N PHE A 218 33.71 3.22 -3.87
CA PHE A 218 33.27 4.14 -2.80
C PHE A 218 34.06 5.47 -2.87
#